data_f17819db6da2529d802e4a7d10627072
#
_entry.id   f17819db6da2529d802e4a7d10627072
#
_cell.length_a   1.000
_cell.length_b   1.000
_cell.length_c   1.000
_cell.angle_alpha   90.00
_cell.angle_beta   90.00
_cell.angle_gamma   90.00
#
_symmetry.space_group_name_H-M   'P 1'
#
loop_
_entity.id
_entity.type
_entity.pdbx_description
1 polymer ?
#
loop_
_entity_poly.entity_id
_entity_poly.type
_entity_poly.pdbx_seq_one_letter_code
_entity_poly.pdbx_strand_id
1 'polypeptide(L)'
;MRVSLSVPSSLIAGAVGLALSGSLLAAQDEDFNFDTTEDLYQVCSTTSEDPENIPATFACRAFIEATMQYHDAVSDRKKMKRLVCYPSTTTIADGRRTFVAWAEANSGNKTLMGELPVVGVVRALAAKYPCK
;
A
#
# COMPACT_ATOMS: atom_id res chain seq x y z
N MET A 1 -43.00 -63.99 2.29
CA MET A 1 -43.10 -62.74 1.50
C MET A 1 -41.94 -61.83 1.90
N ARG A 2 -40.94 -61.70 1.05
CA ARG A 2 -39.81 -60.80 1.25
C ARG A 2 -40.02 -59.60 0.32
N VAL A 3 -40.20 -58.42 0.87
CA VAL A 3 -40.30 -57.18 0.11
C VAL A 3 -38.90 -56.60 -0.01
N SER A 4 -38.39 -56.57 -1.25
CA SER A 4 -37.11 -55.98 -1.58
C SER A 4 -37.34 -54.50 -1.91
N LEU A 5 -36.84 -53.61 -1.07
CA LEU A 5 -36.85 -52.16 -1.33
C LEU A 5 -35.55 -51.77 -2.03
N SER A 6 -35.67 -51.47 -3.32
CA SER A 6 -34.59 -50.89 -4.10
C SER A 6 -34.49 -49.40 -3.84
N VAL A 7 -33.36 -48.93 -3.31
CA VAL A 7 -33.06 -47.54 -3.14
C VAL A 7 -32.33 -47.04 -4.39
N PRO A 8 -32.79 -46.01 -5.09
CA PRO A 8 -32.05 -45.43 -6.21
C PRO A 8 -30.91 -44.54 -5.66
N SER A 9 -29.67 -44.85 -6.06
CA SER A 9 -28.50 -44.00 -5.81
C SER A 9 -28.58 -42.73 -6.68
N SER A 10 -28.97 -41.65 -6.04
CA SER A 10 -28.86 -40.32 -6.68
C SER A 10 -27.41 -39.83 -6.57
N LEU A 11 -26.71 -39.79 -7.69
CA LEU A 11 -25.42 -39.12 -7.86
C LEU A 11 -25.62 -37.62 -7.73
N ILE A 12 -25.29 -37.03 -6.59
CA ILE A 12 -25.18 -35.60 -6.42
C ILE A 12 -23.81 -35.19 -6.98
N ALA A 13 -23.81 -34.64 -8.19
CA ALA A 13 -22.65 -33.96 -8.76
C ALA A 13 -22.47 -32.65 -8.01
N GLY A 14 -21.57 -32.66 -7.02
CA GLY A 14 -21.14 -31.45 -6.34
C GLY A 14 -20.31 -30.59 -7.28
N ALA A 15 -20.86 -29.47 -7.76
CA ALA A 15 -20.09 -28.42 -8.41
C ALA A 15 -19.18 -27.79 -7.37
N VAL A 16 -17.88 -28.10 -7.40
CA VAL A 16 -16.85 -27.40 -6.64
C VAL A 16 -16.66 -26.04 -7.32
N GLY A 17 -17.38 -25.05 -6.83
CA GLY A 17 -17.12 -23.65 -7.14
C GLY A 17 -15.75 -23.28 -6.57
N LEU A 18 -14.74 -23.12 -7.44
CA LEU A 18 -13.50 -22.42 -7.11
C LEU A 18 -13.88 -20.97 -6.84
N ALA A 19 -14.12 -20.64 -5.58
CA ALA A 19 -14.10 -19.26 -5.11
C ALA A 19 -12.64 -18.80 -5.27
N LEU A 20 -12.37 -18.03 -6.32
CA LEU A 20 -11.20 -17.16 -6.41
C LEU A 20 -11.35 -16.12 -5.31
N SER A 21 -10.91 -16.48 -4.11
CA SER A 21 -10.71 -15.53 -3.03
C SER A 21 -9.56 -14.63 -3.48
N GLY A 22 -9.90 -13.55 -4.20
CA GLY A 22 -8.99 -12.44 -4.33
C GLY A 22 -8.66 -12.00 -2.91
N SER A 23 -7.43 -12.22 -2.49
CA SER A 23 -6.93 -11.68 -1.25
C SER A 23 -7.03 -10.16 -1.37
N LEU A 24 -8.06 -9.57 -0.77
CA LEU A 24 -8.04 -8.16 -0.42
C LEU A 24 -6.84 -8.03 0.49
N LEU A 25 -5.80 -7.35 0.03
CA LEU A 25 -4.61 -7.06 0.81
C LEU A 25 -5.01 -6.01 1.86
N ALA A 26 -5.62 -6.47 2.95
CA ALA A 26 -5.82 -5.65 4.13
C ALA A 26 -4.47 -5.45 4.80
N ALA A 27 -4.18 -4.25 5.29
CA ALA A 27 -2.98 -3.99 6.06
C ALA A 27 -2.95 -4.89 7.31
N GLN A 28 -1.81 -5.47 7.60
CA GLN A 28 -1.57 -6.34 8.74
C GLN A 28 -0.67 -5.63 9.74
N ASP A 29 -0.64 -6.09 10.99
CA ASP A 29 0.22 -5.51 12.03
C ASP A 29 1.70 -5.44 11.63
N GLU A 30 2.18 -6.42 10.85
CA GLU A 30 3.55 -6.49 10.36
C GLU A 30 3.89 -5.36 9.40
N ASP A 31 2.91 -4.88 8.60
CA ASP A 31 3.11 -3.79 7.64
C ASP A 31 3.41 -2.46 8.32
N PHE A 32 2.99 -2.29 9.59
CA PHE A 32 3.30 -1.09 10.38
C PHE A 32 4.75 -1.01 10.88
N ASN A 33 5.56 -2.05 10.66
CA ASN A 33 7.00 -2.02 10.96
C ASN A 33 7.81 -1.21 9.95
N PHE A 34 7.27 -0.89 8.80
CA PHE A 34 7.86 -0.04 7.74
C PHE A 34 9.32 -0.36 7.41
N ASP A 35 9.64 -1.63 7.23
CA ASP A 35 10.98 -2.06 6.83
C ASP A 35 11.24 -1.81 5.34
N THR A 36 10.18 -1.86 4.53
CA THR A 36 10.24 -1.71 3.09
C THR A 36 9.24 -0.69 2.55
N THR A 37 9.45 -0.25 1.32
CA THR A 37 8.49 0.57 0.58
C THR A 37 7.16 -0.17 0.37
N GLU A 38 7.20 -1.50 0.25
CA GLU A 38 6.01 -2.33 0.15
C GLU A 38 5.15 -2.25 1.41
N ASP A 39 5.76 -2.35 2.61
CA ASP A 39 5.02 -2.27 3.88
C ASP A 39 4.31 -0.91 4.00
N LEU A 40 5.02 0.16 3.70
CA LEU A 40 4.39 1.49 3.69
C LEU A 40 3.29 1.60 2.64
N TYR A 41 3.45 0.97 1.47
CA TYR A 41 2.42 0.96 0.44
C TYR A 41 1.15 0.25 0.92
N GLN A 42 1.26 -0.92 1.56
CA GLN A 42 0.12 -1.64 2.11
C GLN A 42 -0.66 -0.75 3.09
N VAL A 43 0.03 -0.10 4.01
CA VAL A 43 -0.59 0.82 4.98
C VAL A 43 -1.21 2.05 4.30
N CYS A 44 -0.51 2.66 3.35
CA CYS A 44 -1.01 3.86 2.67
C CYS A 44 -2.16 3.60 1.70
N SER A 45 -2.33 2.39 1.20
CA SER A 45 -3.35 2.02 0.22
C SER A 45 -4.67 1.55 0.84
N THR A 46 -4.75 1.40 2.17
CA THR A 46 -5.99 0.99 2.86
C THR A 46 -7.20 1.84 2.46
N THR A 47 -8.35 1.19 2.38
CA THR A 47 -9.64 1.81 2.07
C THR A 47 -10.53 1.88 3.32
N SER A 48 -11.65 2.59 3.23
CA SER A 48 -12.61 2.69 4.34
C SER A 48 -13.24 1.36 4.76
N GLU A 49 -13.11 0.32 3.95
CA GLU A 49 -13.62 -1.02 4.24
C GLU A 49 -12.63 -1.86 5.05
N ASP A 50 -11.37 -1.41 5.12
CA ASP A 50 -10.33 -2.09 5.88
C ASP A 50 -10.50 -1.80 7.37
N PRO A 51 -10.51 -2.83 8.25
CA PRO A 51 -10.60 -2.64 9.71
C PRO A 51 -9.49 -1.75 10.27
N GLU A 52 -8.29 -1.82 9.67
CA GLU A 52 -7.12 -1.05 10.08
C GLU A 52 -7.03 0.33 9.39
N ASN A 53 -8.05 0.74 8.63
CA ASN A 53 -8.02 1.99 7.86
C ASN A 53 -7.69 3.23 8.69
N ILE A 54 -8.24 3.36 9.91
CA ILE A 54 -7.99 4.54 10.75
C ILE A 54 -6.54 4.59 11.20
N PRO A 55 -5.97 3.60 11.90
CA PRO A 55 -4.55 3.61 12.27
C PRO A 55 -3.63 3.69 11.05
N ALA A 56 -3.93 2.97 9.98
CA ALA A 56 -3.16 3.00 8.73
C ALA A 56 -3.12 4.40 8.09
N THR A 57 -4.25 5.09 8.06
CA THR A 57 -4.32 6.46 7.55
C THR A 57 -3.44 7.42 8.35
N PHE A 58 -3.47 7.33 9.67
CA PHE A 58 -2.63 8.17 10.53
C PHE A 58 -1.15 7.82 10.39
N ALA A 59 -0.80 6.54 10.39
CA ALA A 59 0.58 6.08 10.23
C ALA A 59 1.17 6.52 8.89
N CYS A 60 0.45 6.29 7.79
CA CYS A 60 0.84 6.73 6.45
C CYS A 60 1.08 8.24 6.38
N ARG A 61 0.14 9.04 6.87
CA ARG A 61 0.26 10.51 6.86
C ARG A 61 1.43 11.00 7.70
N ALA A 62 1.59 10.46 8.91
CA ALA A 62 2.68 10.83 9.80
C ALA A 62 4.05 10.49 9.18
N PHE A 63 4.17 9.32 8.53
CA PHE A 63 5.41 8.91 7.88
C PHE A 63 5.78 9.84 6.72
N ILE A 64 4.82 10.14 5.83
CA ILE A 64 5.05 11.04 4.68
C ILE A 64 5.40 12.44 5.18
N GLU A 65 4.67 12.97 6.15
CA GLU A 65 4.92 14.28 6.73
C GLU A 65 6.31 14.38 7.36
N ALA A 66 6.68 13.43 8.20
CA ALA A 66 8.00 13.39 8.82
C ALA A 66 9.13 13.27 7.79
N THR A 67 8.94 12.45 6.75
CA THR A 67 9.91 12.29 5.66
C THR A 67 10.14 13.63 4.96
N MET A 68 9.08 14.36 4.63
CA MET A 68 9.18 15.63 3.91
C MET A 68 9.70 16.77 4.79
N GLN A 69 9.32 16.82 6.06
CA GLN A 69 9.88 17.78 7.00
C GLN A 69 11.38 17.59 7.18
N TYR A 70 11.83 16.33 7.30
CA TYR A 70 13.26 16.03 7.39
C TYR A 70 14.00 16.39 6.11
N HIS A 71 13.47 15.99 4.94
CA HIS A 71 14.03 16.34 3.62
C HIS A 71 14.24 17.86 3.49
N ASP A 72 13.23 18.66 3.82
CA ASP A 72 13.29 20.11 3.71
C ASP A 72 14.28 20.70 4.71
N ALA A 73 14.22 20.27 5.96
CA ALA A 73 15.10 20.78 7.02
C ALA A 73 16.58 20.49 6.72
N VAL A 74 16.90 19.29 6.21
CA VAL A 74 18.27 18.89 5.87
C VAL A 74 18.76 19.65 4.62
N SER A 75 17.91 19.75 3.60
CA SER A 75 18.25 20.46 2.37
C SER A 75 18.55 21.94 2.64
N ASP A 76 17.74 22.61 3.46
CA ASP A 76 17.92 24.03 3.79
C ASP A 76 19.16 24.26 4.66
N ARG A 77 19.33 23.47 5.75
CA ARG A 77 20.46 23.64 6.68
C ARG A 77 21.81 23.34 6.04
N LYS A 78 21.86 22.31 5.20
CA LYS A 78 23.09 21.88 4.54
C LYS A 78 23.34 22.52 3.19
N LYS A 79 22.44 23.38 2.72
CA LYS A 79 22.44 23.94 1.37
C LYS A 79 22.57 22.86 0.30
N MET A 80 21.93 21.74 0.55
CA MET A 80 21.91 20.61 -0.38
C MET A 80 20.86 20.86 -1.46
N LYS A 81 21.11 20.30 -2.64
CA LYS A 81 20.10 20.31 -3.71
C LYS A 81 18.85 19.56 -3.24
N ARG A 82 17.70 20.20 -3.25
CA ARG A 82 16.43 19.57 -3.00
C ARG A 82 16.13 18.51 -4.07
N LEU A 83 15.60 17.38 -3.65
CA LEU A 83 15.15 16.33 -4.55
C LEU A 83 13.69 16.52 -4.96
N VAL A 84 12.88 17.09 -4.07
CA VAL A 84 11.44 17.32 -4.26
C VAL A 84 11.13 18.80 -4.13
N CYS A 85 10.46 19.36 -5.13
CA CYS A 85 10.06 20.78 -5.18
C CYS A 85 8.55 20.91 -5.38
N TYR A 86 7.78 20.54 -4.37
CA TYR A 86 6.32 20.64 -4.41
C TYR A 86 5.84 22.07 -4.19
N PRO A 87 4.70 22.45 -4.83
CA PRO A 87 4.04 23.74 -4.59
C PRO A 87 3.61 23.90 -3.12
N SER A 88 3.60 25.12 -2.63
CA SER A 88 3.17 25.43 -1.25
C SER A 88 1.72 25.04 -0.92
N THR A 89 0.90 24.81 -1.94
CA THR A 89 -0.48 24.34 -1.82
C THR A 89 -0.60 22.83 -1.71
N THR A 90 0.50 22.08 -1.86
CA THR A 90 0.50 20.61 -1.78
C THR A 90 0.20 20.18 -0.35
N THR A 91 -0.78 19.28 -0.20
CA THR A 91 -1.18 18.74 1.09
C THR A 91 -0.55 17.37 1.34
N ILE A 92 -0.56 16.90 2.60
CA ILE A 92 -0.15 15.53 2.94
C ILE A 92 -1.03 14.50 2.24
N ALA A 93 -2.31 14.80 2.04
CA ALA A 93 -3.22 13.94 1.28
C ALA A 93 -2.78 13.81 -0.21
N ASP A 94 -2.26 14.89 -0.80
CA ASP A 94 -1.66 14.84 -2.14
C ASP A 94 -0.40 13.99 -2.16
N GLY A 95 0.43 14.09 -1.14
CA GLY A 95 1.61 13.26 -0.95
C GLY A 95 1.25 11.77 -0.87
N ARG A 96 0.25 11.40 -0.04
CA ARG A 96 -0.26 10.04 0.04
C ARG A 96 -0.72 9.52 -1.33
N ARG A 97 -1.59 10.27 -2.03
CA ARG A 97 -2.08 9.86 -3.36
C ARG A 97 -0.95 9.66 -4.36
N THR A 98 0.03 10.55 -4.34
CA THR A 98 1.20 10.46 -5.22
C THR A 98 2.04 9.21 -4.91
N PHE A 99 2.30 8.94 -3.64
CA PHE A 99 3.04 7.76 -3.21
C PHE A 99 2.31 6.47 -3.58
N VAL A 100 1.02 6.35 -3.26
CA VAL A 100 0.20 5.16 -3.56
C VAL A 100 0.17 4.90 -5.07
N ALA A 101 -0.09 5.90 -5.89
CA ALA A 101 -0.12 5.73 -7.35
C ALA A 101 1.26 5.31 -7.92
N TRP A 102 2.35 5.86 -7.38
CA TRP A 102 3.70 5.48 -7.79
C TRP A 102 4.01 4.04 -7.36
N ALA A 103 3.70 3.66 -6.13
CA ALA A 103 3.96 2.32 -5.60
C ALA A 103 3.14 1.26 -6.34
N GLU A 104 1.86 1.52 -6.61
CA GLU A 104 1.01 0.65 -7.42
C GLU A 104 1.61 0.40 -8.81
N ALA A 105 2.05 1.46 -9.49
CA ALA A 105 2.69 1.35 -10.80
C ALA A 105 4.03 0.59 -10.78
N ASN A 106 4.67 0.47 -9.62
CA ASN A 106 5.95 -0.21 -9.42
C ASN A 106 5.84 -1.50 -8.58
N SER A 107 4.64 -1.96 -8.25
CA SER A 107 4.41 -3.12 -7.37
C SER A 107 5.07 -4.42 -7.87
N GLY A 108 5.26 -4.57 -9.18
CA GLY A 108 6.01 -5.69 -9.77
C GLY A 108 7.55 -5.56 -9.68
N ASN A 109 8.07 -4.40 -9.27
CA ASN A 109 9.51 -4.16 -9.18
C ASN A 109 10.02 -4.40 -7.75
N LYS A 110 10.44 -5.64 -7.48
CA LYS A 110 10.92 -6.06 -6.16
C LYS A 110 12.09 -5.23 -5.62
N THR A 111 12.93 -4.67 -6.49
CA THR A 111 14.05 -3.83 -6.06
C THR A 111 13.54 -2.49 -5.50
N LEU A 112 12.65 -1.82 -6.21
CA LEU A 112 12.09 -0.54 -5.75
C LEU A 112 11.19 -0.73 -4.52
N MET A 113 10.37 -1.78 -4.51
CA MET A 113 9.46 -2.04 -3.40
C MET A 113 10.18 -2.56 -2.15
N GLY A 114 11.35 -3.17 -2.31
CA GLY A 114 12.22 -3.60 -1.20
C GLY A 114 13.16 -2.52 -0.65
N GLU A 115 13.19 -1.31 -1.22
CA GLU A 115 13.96 -0.20 -0.66
C GLU A 115 13.34 0.32 0.66
N LEU A 116 14.12 1.06 1.44
CA LEU A 116 13.59 1.74 2.63
C LEU A 116 12.40 2.63 2.27
N PRO A 117 11.35 2.67 3.07
CA PRO A 117 10.12 3.39 2.75
C PRO A 117 10.33 4.90 2.55
N VAL A 118 11.28 5.50 3.28
CA VAL A 118 11.67 6.91 3.06
C VAL A 118 12.18 7.14 1.63
N VAL A 119 12.91 6.18 1.06
CA VAL A 119 13.42 6.26 -0.31
C VAL A 119 12.26 6.16 -1.31
N GLY A 120 11.33 5.23 -1.10
CA GLY A 120 10.13 5.10 -1.92
C GLY A 120 9.29 6.38 -1.94
N VAL A 121 9.04 6.99 -0.79
CA VAL A 121 8.31 8.28 -0.68
C VAL A 121 9.04 9.39 -1.45
N VAL A 122 10.34 9.54 -1.25
CA VAL A 122 11.12 10.58 -1.94
C VAL A 122 11.13 10.35 -3.45
N ARG A 123 11.28 9.11 -3.93
CA ARG A 123 11.21 8.78 -5.37
C ARG A 123 9.85 9.15 -5.97
N ALA A 124 8.77 8.77 -5.31
CA ALA A 124 7.42 9.04 -5.76
C ALA A 124 7.16 10.55 -5.88
N LEU A 125 7.54 11.30 -4.84
CA LEU A 125 7.34 12.74 -4.81
C LEU A 125 8.28 13.49 -5.76
N ALA A 126 9.53 13.05 -5.92
CA ALA A 126 10.46 13.62 -6.88
C ALA A 126 10.03 13.39 -8.33
N ALA A 127 9.43 12.24 -8.62
CA ALA A 127 8.86 11.97 -9.95
C ALA A 127 7.67 12.90 -10.26
N LYS A 128 6.85 13.24 -9.27
CA LYS A 128 5.70 14.13 -9.42
C LYS A 128 6.06 15.61 -9.37
N TYR A 129 7.00 15.97 -8.52
CA TYR A 129 7.41 17.35 -8.22
C TYR A 129 8.93 17.52 -8.38
N PRO A 130 9.46 17.36 -9.60
CA PRO A 130 10.89 17.49 -9.84
C PRO A 130 11.36 18.92 -9.61
N CYS A 131 12.54 19.08 -9.01
CA CYS A 131 13.22 20.36 -8.96
C CYS A 131 13.85 20.68 -10.33
N LYS A 132 13.74 21.94 -10.76
CA LYS A 132 14.33 22.43 -12.02
C LYS A 132 15.81 22.73 -11.86
#